data_7663733656483be556e5bcb64928f9ff
#
_entry.id   7663733656483be556e5bcb64928f9ff
#
_cell.length_a   1.000
_cell.length_b   1.000
_cell.length_c   1.000
_cell.angle_alpha   90.00
_cell.angle_beta   90.00
_cell.angle_gamma   90.00
#
_symmetry.space_group_name_H-M   'P 1'
#
loop_
_entity.id
_entity.type
_entity.pdbx_description
1 polymer ?
#
loop_
_entity_poly.entity_id
_entity_poly.type
_entity_poly.pdbx_seq_one_letter_code
_entity_poly.pdbx_strand_id
1 'polypeptide(L)'
;MTPAHLIPSPLGDIAIRIEDDALMGLFFVGQKYYPSLAIASDAHADARNASPLARKVAEEVAEYFTGARETFSVPIHLRGTAFQRSVWKQLLAIPFGELVSYGDITERVGLPMSAARAVGGAVGRNPVSIMVPCHRVIGASGSLTGYAGGIERKRALLSLEGARFQRGERHAMQQSLAF
;
A
#
# COMPACT_ATOMS: atom_id res chain seq x y z
N MET A 1 11.87 14.74 15.08
CA MET A 1 11.47 13.77 14.01
C MET A 1 11.41 12.40 14.65
N THR A 2 10.26 11.75 14.60
CA THR A 2 10.11 10.39 15.14
C THR A 2 10.92 9.44 14.25
N PRO A 3 11.82 8.61 14.80
CA PRO A 3 12.59 7.67 14.01
C PRO A 3 11.67 6.63 13.36
N ALA A 4 11.99 6.23 12.14
CA ALA A 4 11.33 5.13 11.48
C ALA A 4 12.04 3.82 11.84
N HIS A 5 11.26 2.76 12.06
CA HIS A 5 11.77 1.40 12.19
C HIS A 5 11.73 0.72 10.83
N LEU A 6 12.73 -0.13 10.55
CA LEU A 6 12.73 -0.96 9.35
C LEU A 6 12.30 -2.39 9.70
N ILE A 7 11.41 -2.93 8.89
CA ILE A 7 11.02 -4.34 8.93
C ILE A 7 11.29 -4.99 7.58
N PRO A 8 11.87 -6.20 7.56
CA PRO A 8 12.14 -6.90 6.31
C PRO A 8 10.84 -7.44 5.71
N SER A 9 10.78 -7.51 4.38
CA SER A 9 9.72 -8.21 3.68
C SER A 9 10.25 -8.89 2.41
N PRO A 10 9.50 -9.86 1.82
CA PRO A 10 9.87 -10.47 0.54
C PRO A 10 9.93 -9.48 -0.62
N LEU A 11 9.33 -8.30 -0.48
CA LEU A 11 9.29 -7.26 -1.50
C LEU A 11 10.24 -6.09 -1.21
N GLY A 12 11.15 -6.26 -0.26
CA GLY A 12 12.11 -5.25 0.20
C GLY A 12 11.74 -4.69 1.58
N ASP A 13 12.64 -3.89 2.13
CA ASP A 13 12.45 -3.31 3.45
C ASP A 13 11.27 -2.34 3.48
N ILE A 14 10.57 -2.36 4.60
CA ILE A 14 9.44 -1.51 4.90
C ILE A 14 9.80 -0.61 6.07
N ALA A 15 9.67 0.70 5.88
CA ALA A 15 9.80 1.68 6.95
C ALA A 15 8.44 1.92 7.61
N ILE A 16 8.37 1.82 8.93
CA ILE A 16 7.18 2.12 9.72
C ILE A 16 7.40 3.35 10.60
N ARG A 17 6.36 4.16 10.72
CA ARG A 17 6.31 5.32 11.60
C ARG A 17 5.15 5.18 12.58
N ILE A 18 5.45 5.27 13.86
CA ILE A 18 4.49 5.18 14.95
C ILE A 18 4.52 6.49 15.73
N GLU A 19 3.37 7.06 16.00
CA GLU A 19 3.17 8.23 16.86
C GLU A 19 1.88 8.05 17.65
N ASP A 20 1.84 8.49 18.89
CA ASP A 20 0.65 8.46 19.76
C ASP A 20 -0.04 7.08 19.78
N ASP A 21 0.74 6.02 19.93
CA ASP A 21 0.29 4.62 19.95
C ASP A 21 -0.53 4.19 18.71
N ALA A 22 -0.28 4.82 17.57
CA ALA A 22 -0.89 4.45 16.30
C ALA A 22 0.15 4.40 15.16
N LEU A 23 -0.11 3.53 14.18
CA LEU A 23 0.66 3.47 12.95
C LEU A 23 0.28 4.66 12.05
N MET A 24 1.25 5.52 11.77
CA MET A 24 1.08 6.72 10.96
C MET A 24 1.65 6.55 9.56
N GLY A 25 2.54 5.59 9.35
CA GLY A 25 3.18 5.33 8.08
C GLY A 25 3.70 3.92 7.96
N LEU A 26 3.55 3.35 6.77
CA LEU A 26 4.12 2.08 6.35
C LEU A 26 4.46 2.18 4.87
N PHE A 27 5.74 2.22 4.55
CA PHE A 27 6.23 2.52 3.21
C PHE A 27 7.28 1.51 2.79
N PHE A 28 7.22 1.01 1.55
CA PHE A 28 8.38 0.35 0.97
C PHE A 28 9.52 1.35 0.80
N VAL A 29 10.71 1.00 1.23
CA VAL A 29 11.88 1.89 1.10
C VAL A 29 12.08 2.23 -0.38
N GLY A 30 12.22 3.52 -0.68
CA GLY A 30 12.41 4.02 -2.05
C GLY A 30 11.15 4.08 -2.92
N GLN A 31 9.96 3.83 -2.38
CA GLN A 31 8.72 4.01 -3.14
C GLN A 31 8.48 5.48 -3.53
N LYS A 32 7.60 5.70 -4.52
CA LYS A 32 7.13 7.05 -4.85
C LYS A 32 6.42 7.68 -3.64
N TYR A 33 6.61 8.97 -3.43
CA TYR A 33 6.11 9.72 -2.26
C TYR A 33 6.67 9.20 -0.93
N TYR A 34 7.83 8.54 -0.95
CA TYR A 34 8.53 8.16 0.26
C TYR A 34 8.85 9.41 1.07
N PRO A 35 8.41 9.50 2.33
CA PRO A 35 8.70 10.66 3.15
C PRO A 35 10.19 10.73 3.51
N SER A 36 10.69 11.92 3.76
CA SER A 36 12.03 12.11 4.33
C SER A 36 12.00 11.60 5.77
N LEU A 37 12.34 10.34 5.97
CA LEU A 37 12.38 9.70 7.28
C LEU A 37 13.83 9.67 7.78
N ALA A 38 14.02 10.06 9.03
CA ALA A 38 15.25 9.74 9.73
C ALA A 38 15.24 8.23 10.04
N ILE A 39 15.95 7.45 9.23
CA ILE A 39 16.19 6.04 9.52
C ILE A 39 17.31 6.03 10.56
N ALA A 40 17.06 5.47 11.74
CA ALA A 40 18.08 5.28 12.74
C ALA A 40 19.20 4.38 12.16
N SER A 41 20.46 4.68 12.48
CA SER A 41 21.61 3.89 12.01
C SER A 41 21.52 2.40 12.38
N ASP A 42 20.72 2.06 13.38
CA ASP A 42 20.49 0.72 13.90
C ASP A 42 19.07 0.21 13.62
N ALA A 43 18.43 0.71 12.55
CA ALA A 43 17.01 0.47 12.27
C ALA A 43 16.62 -1.02 12.19
N HIS A 44 17.54 -1.91 11.80
CA HIS A 44 17.31 -3.36 11.84
C HIS A 44 17.63 -4.01 13.21
N ALA A 45 18.47 -3.39 14.01
CA ALA A 45 18.82 -3.92 15.34
C ALA A 45 17.70 -3.70 16.38
N ASP A 46 16.86 -2.70 16.15
CA ASP A 46 15.88 -2.22 17.12
C ASP A 46 14.51 -2.92 17.08
N ALA A 47 14.29 -3.87 16.19
CA ALA A 47 13.05 -4.64 16.20
C ALA A 47 12.84 -5.39 17.55
N ARG A 48 13.91 -5.71 18.28
CA ARG A 48 13.84 -6.32 19.63
C ARG A 48 13.60 -5.29 20.74
N ASN A 49 14.03 -4.05 20.56
CA ASN A 49 13.83 -2.93 21.49
C ASN A 49 12.69 -2.01 21.04
N ALA A 50 12.04 -2.34 19.93
CA ALA A 50 10.92 -1.62 19.39
C ALA A 50 9.73 -1.60 20.37
N SER A 51 8.90 -0.56 20.27
CA SER A 51 7.66 -0.48 21.06
C SER A 51 6.78 -1.72 20.83
N PRO A 52 5.92 -2.09 21.80
CA PRO A 52 4.98 -3.20 21.60
C PRO A 52 4.18 -3.10 20.29
N LEU A 53 3.80 -1.89 19.90
CA LEU A 53 3.08 -1.65 18.65
C LEU A 53 3.97 -1.91 17.41
N ALA A 54 5.25 -1.51 17.44
CA ALA A 54 6.16 -1.78 16.32
C ALA A 54 6.38 -3.30 16.12
N ARG A 55 6.50 -4.05 17.21
CA ARG A 55 6.57 -5.52 17.15
C ARG A 55 5.28 -6.11 16.54
N LYS A 56 4.13 -5.64 17.00
CA LYS A 56 2.84 -6.08 16.46
C LYS A 56 2.71 -5.79 14.96
N VAL A 57 3.13 -4.61 14.50
CA VAL A 57 3.17 -4.28 13.06
C VAL A 57 4.04 -5.27 12.30
N ALA A 58 5.25 -5.55 12.80
CA ALA A 58 6.18 -6.49 12.16
C ALA A 58 5.61 -7.92 12.10
N GLU A 59 4.98 -8.38 13.18
CA GLU A 59 4.33 -9.70 13.24
C GLU A 59 3.17 -9.78 12.23
N GLU A 60 2.25 -8.83 12.23
CA GLU A 60 1.10 -8.83 11.33
C GLU A 60 1.51 -8.72 9.85
N VAL A 61 2.57 -7.96 9.53
CA VAL A 61 3.13 -7.89 8.18
C VAL A 61 3.75 -9.23 7.78
N ALA A 62 4.51 -9.87 8.68
CA ALA A 62 5.10 -11.19 8.41
C ALA A 62 4.02 -12.25 8.17
N GLU A 63 2.98 -12.28 9.00
CA GLU A 63 1.83 -13.19 8.83
C GLU A 63 1.10 -12.95 7.51
N TYR A 64 0.92 -11.69 7.10
CA TYR A 64 0.32 -11.35 5.81
C TYR A 64 1.15 -11.93 4.64
N PHE A 65 2.47 -11.76 4.64
CA PHE A 65 3.33 -12.28 3.57
C PHE A 65 3.43 -13.82 3.55
N THR A 66 3.15 -14.48 4.66
CA THR A 66 3.08 -15.96 4.71
C THR A 66 1.68 -16.52 4.38
N GLY A 67 0.68 -15.63 4.16
CA GLY A 67 -0.70 -16.02 3.93
C GLY A 67 -1.47 -16.42 5.19
N ALA A 68 -0.91 -16.21 6.37
CA ALA A 68 -1.54 -16.53 7.65
C ALA A 68 -2.51 -15.44 8.13
N ARG A 69 -2.51 -14.27 7.48
CA ARG A 69 -3.32 -13.11 7.85
C ARG A 69 -3.92 -12.43 6.63
N GLU A 70 -5.19 -12.12 6.70
CA GLU A 70 -5.93 -11.38 5.66
C GLU A 70 -6.38 -9.99 6.13
N THR A 71 -6.48 -9.77 7.44
CA THR A 71 -6.91 -8.51 8.05
C THR A 71 -5.94 -8.05 9.12
N PHE A 72 -5.85 -6.73 9.31
CA PHE A 72 -4.93 -6.12 10.29
C PHE A 72 -5.69 -5.58 11.49
N SER A 73 -5.09 -5.73 12.69
CA SER A 73 -5.66 -5.25 13.95
C SER A 73 -4.87 -4.08 14.56
N VAL A 74 -3.80 -3.65 13.89
CA VAL A 74 -2.98 -2.50 14.28
C VAL A 74 -3.82 -1.22 14.25
N PRO A 75 -3.79 -0.38 15.30
CA PRO A 75 -4.41 0.93 15.24
C PRO A 75 -3.71 1.82 14.21
N ILE A 76 -4.47 2.36 13.26
CA ILE A 76 -3.97 3.21 12.17
C ILE A 76 -4.55 4.62 12.35
N HIS A 77 -3.69 5.63 12.25
CA HIS A 77 -4.12 7.02 12.22
C HIS A 77 -3.68 7.67 10.90
N LEU A 78 -4.64 7.94 10.03
CA LEU A 78 -4.40 8.52 8.69
C LEU A 78 -4.43 10.05 8.76
N ARG A 79 -3.26 10.68 8.66
CA ARG A 79 -3.13 12.14 8.52
C ARG A 79 -3.12 12.55 7.07
N GLY A 80 -4.00 13.46 6.71
CA GLY A 80 -4.13 13.99 5.36
C GLY A 80 -5.28 14.99 5.27
N THR A 81 -5.53 15.51 4.07
CA THR A 81 -6.69 16.37 3.82
C THR A 81 -8.00 15.61 4.03
N ALA A 82 -9.11 16.32 4.21
CA ALA A 82 -10.43 15.71 4.31
C ALA A 82 -10.73 14.83 3.08
N PHE A 83 -10.36 15.31 1.88
CA PHE A 83 -10.49 14.56 0.64
C PHE A 83 -9.66 13.27 0.65
N GLN A 84 -8.37 13.35 1.00
CA GLN A 84 -7.51 12.16 1.08
C GLN A 84 -8.07 11.14 2.07
N ARG A 85 -8.46 11.57 3.26
CA ARG A 85 -9.04 10.66 4.26
C ARG A 85 -10.33 10.00 3.78
N SER A 86 -11.19 10.73 3.04
CA SER A 86 -12.41 10.14 2.47
C SER A 86 -12.09 9.02 1.46
N VAL A 87 -11.07 9.22 0.62
CA VAL A 87 -10.60 8.19 -0.32
C VAL A 87 -10.01 7.00 0.44
N TRP A 88 -9.10 7.22 1.38
CA TRP A 88 -8.45 6.12 2.13
C TRP A 88 -9.44 5.31 2.97
N LYS A 89 -10.51 5.93 3.46
CA LYS A 89 -11.61 5.21 4.11
C LYS A 89 -12.28 4.21 3.18
N GLN A 90 -12.44 4.55 1.90
CA GLN A 90 -12.99 3.62 0.91
C GLN A 90 -12.02 2.47 0.61
N LEU A 91 -10.70 2.74 0.63
CA LEU A 91 -9.69 1.69 0.47
C LEU A 91 -9.77 0.64 1.58
N LEU A 92 -9.93 1.08 2.83
CA LEU A 92 -10.06 0.18 3.99
C LEU A 92 -11.27 -0.77 3.89
N ALA A 93 -12.29 -0.41 3.11
CA ALA A 93 -13.47 -1.23 2.89
C ALA A 93 -13.30 -2.29 1.80
N ILE A 94 -12.15 -2.34 1.10
CA ILE A 94 -11.90 -3.34 0.05
C ILE A 94 -11.40 -4.63 0.70
N PRO A 95 -12.14 -5.75 0.61
CA PRO A 95 -11.74 -7.01 1.21
C PRO A 95 -10.45 -7.59 0.59
N PHE A 96 -9.80 -8.47 1.33
CA PHE A 96 -8.67 -9.26 0.86
C PHE A 96 -9.03 -10.04 -0.41
N GLY A 97 -8.18 -9.97 -1.42
CA GLY A 97 -8.37 -10.66 -2.70
C GLY A 97 -9.39 -10.02 -3.65
N GLU A 98 -10.03 -8.93 -3.24
CA GLU A 98 -10.98 -8.20 -4.11
C GLU A 98 -10.31 -7.01 -4.79
N LEU A 99 -10.86 -6.63 -5.94
CA LEU A 99 -10.39 -5.51 -6.75
C LEU A 99 -11.52 -4.52 -6.97
N VAL A 100 -11.18 -3.24 -6.98
CA VAL A 100 -12.08 -2.16 -7.38
C VAL A 100 -11.37 -1.24 -8.37
N SER A 101 -12.12 -0.55 -9.21
CA SER A 101 -11.55 0.45 -10.12
C SER A 101 -11.41 1.82 -9.44
N TYR A 102 -10.58 2.69 -10.00
CA TYR A 102 -10.54 4.10 -9.60
C TYR A 102 -11.90 4.79 -9.76
N GLY A 103 -12.68 4.38 -10.77
CA GLY A 103 -14.05 4.83 -10.97
C GLY A 103 -14.97 4.45 -9.81
N ASP A 104 -14.90 3.20 -9.36
CA ASP A 104 -15.68 2.73 -8.20
C ASP A 104 -15.37 3.54 -6.93
N ILE A 105 -14.09 3.81 -6.69
CA ILE A 105 -13.70 4.66 -5.54
C ILE A 105 -14.24 6.08 -5.72
N THR A 106 -14.18 6.64 -6.92
CA THR A 106 -14.70 7.99 -7.23
C THR A 106 -16.19 8.08 -6.93
N GLU A 107 -16.96 7.08 -7.34
CA GLU A 107 -18.39 7.00 -7.06
C GLU A 107 -18.67 6.84 -5.56
N ARG A 108 -17.93 5.97 -4.86
CA ARG A 108 -18.08 5.74 -3.41
C ARG A 108 -17.81 6.98 -2.56
N VAL A 109 -16.93 7.88 -3.00
CA VAL A 109 -16.71 9.17 -2.32
C VAL A 109 -17.70 10.25 -2.73
N GLY A 110 -18.66 9.93 -3.60
CA GLY A 110 -19.73 10.84 -4.04
C GLY A 110 -19.27 11.92 -5.02
N LEU A 111 -18.24 11.65 -5.82
CA LEU A 111 -17.68 12.60 -6.77
C LEU A 111 -18.01 12.21 -8.22
N PRO A 112 -18.10 13.20 -9.13
CA PRO A 112 -18.27 12.93 -10.55
C PRO A 112 -17.05 12.23 -11.13
N MET A 113 -17.22 11.47 -12.20
CA MET A 113 -16.14 10.70 -12.84
C MET A 113 -14.98 11.57 -13.34
N SER A 114 -15.21 12.86 -13.58
CA SER A 114 -14.16 13.84 -13.88
C SER A 114 -13.11 14.00 -12.74
N ALA A 115 -13.48 13.62 -11.52
CA ALA A 115 -12.58 13.63 -10.37
C ALA A 115 -11.71 12.35 -10.24
N ALA A 116 -11.87 11.36 -11.08
CA ALA A 116 -11.17 10.07 -10.99
C ALA A 116 -9.63 10.23 -10.96
N ARG A 117 -9.10 11.22 -11.68
CA ARG A 117 -7.65 11.53 -11.65
C ARG A 117 -7.18 12.06 -10.29
N ALA A 118 -7.97 12.93 -9.67
CA ALA A 118 -7.68 13.44 -8.33
C ALA A 118 -7.79 12.32 -7.29
N VAL A 119 -8.78 11.46 -7.41
CA VAL A 119 -8.93 10.25 -6.58
C VAL A 119 -7.72 9.34 -6.73
N GLY A 120 -7.27 9.07 -7.96
CA GLY A 120 -6.05 8.31 -8.22
C GLY A 120 -4.80 8.92 -7.55
N GLY A 121 -4.70 10.24 -7.56
CA GLY A 121 -3.65 10.97 -6.84
C GLY A 121 -3.70 10.77 -5.33
N ALA A 122 -4.89 10.76 -4.74
CA ALA A 122 -5.08 10.49 -3.31
C ALA A 122 -4.78 9.02 -2.96
N VAL A 123 -5.21 8.08 -3.80
CA VAL A 123 -4.87 6.64 -3.67
C VAL A 123 -3.36 6.45 -3.64
N GLY A 124 -2.63 7.08 -4.58
CA GLY A 124 -1.18 6.99 -4.67
C GLY A 124 -0.43 7.62 -3.48
N ARG A 125 -1.05 8.53 -2.73
CA ARG A 125 -0.50 9.16 -1.53
C ARG A 125 -0.89 8.48 -0.22
N ASN A 126 -1.46 7.30 -0.29
CA ASN A 126 -1.74 6.48 0.89
C ASN A 126 -0.48 6.35 1.77
N PRO A 127 -0.53 6.76 3.04
CA PRO A 127 0.64 6.72 3.91
C PRO A 127 0.91 5.36 4.55
N VAL A 128 -0.05 4.42 4.47
CA VAL A 128 0.07 3.10 5.13
C VAL A 128 -0.18 2.00 4.10
N SER A 129 0.84 1.73 3.29
CA SER A 129 0.79 0.69 2.26
C SER A 129 0.44 -0.68 2.87
N ILE A 130 -0.14 -1.57 2.08
CA ILE A 130 -0.58 -2.91 2.47
C ILE A 130 -1.80 -2.89 3.40
N MET A 131 -1.70 -2.30 4.59
CA MET A 131 -2.80 -2.28 5.58
C MET A 131 -3.96 -1.40 5.12
N VAL A 132 -3.68 -0.27 4.45
CA VAL A 132 -4.66 0.47 3.63
C VAL A 132 -4.46 0.04 2.19
N PRO A 133 -5.32 -0.82 1.64
CA PRO A 133 -4.98 -1.63 0.46
C PRO A 133 -5.12 -0.89 -0.87
N CYS A 134 -4.32 0.16 -1.10
CA CYS A 134 -4.30 0.88 -2.37
C CYS A 134 -3.85 0.01 -3.56
N HIS A 135 -3.16 -1.11 -3.30
CA HIS A 135 -2.80 -2.10 -4.32
C HIS A 135 -4.02 -2.82 -4.92
N ARG A 136 -5.19 -2.82 -4.24
CA ARG A 136 -6.45 -3.41 -4.72
C ARG A 136 -7.23 -2.51 -5.68
N VAL A 137 -6.72 -1.30 -5.97
CA VAL A 137 -7.35 -0.39 -6.93
C VAL A 137 -6.68 -0.53 -8.29
N ILE A 138 -7.47 -0.78 -9.33
CA ILE A 138 -7.02 -1.05 -10.70
C ILE A 138 -7.67 -0.11 -11.71
N GLY A 139 -7.14 -0.08 -12.93
CA GLY A 139 -7.77 0.63 -14.04
C GLY A 139 -9.12 0.03 -14.45
N ALA A 140 -9.97 0.81 -15.12
CA ALA A 140 -11.31 0.39 -15.55
C ALA A 140 -11.28 -0.84 -16.50
N SER A 141 -10.19 -1.02 -17.25
CA SER A 141 -9.99 -2.17 -18.13
C SER A 141 -9.48 -3.44 -17.40
N GLY A 142 -9.32 -3.38 -16.08
CA GLY A 142 -8.69 -4.44 -15.29
C GLY A 142 -7.15 -4.42 -15.34
N SER A 143 -6.55 -3.40 -15.96
CA SER A 143 -5.11 -3.25 -16.05
C SER A 143 -4.50 -2.79 -14.71
N LEU A 144 -3.30 -3.29 -14.41
CA LEU A 144 -2.52 -2.79 -13.28
C LEU A 144 -1.88 -1.45 -13.66
N THR A 145 -2.42 -0.37 -13.12
CA THR A 145 -1.92 0.98 -13.34
C THR A 145 -1.63 1.64 -11.99
N GLY A 146 -0.56 2.44 -11.96
CA GLY A 146 -0.24 3.35 -10.87
C GLY A 146 -0.19 2.68 -9.47
N TYR A 147 0.99 2.51 -8.94
CA TYR A 147 1.19 2.11 -7.54
C TYR A 147 2.44 2.80 -7.01
N ALA A 148 2.35 3.42 -5.84
CA ALA A 148 3.50 4.13 -5.26
C ALA A 148 4.67 3.19 -4.99
N GLY A 149 4.41 1.95 -4.62
CA GLY A 149 5.41 0.90 -4.43
C GLY A 149 5.96 0.28 -5.72
N GLY A 150 5.42 0.66 -6.89
CA GLY A 150 5.78 0.09 -8.19
C GLY A 150 4.90 -1.08 -8.60
N ILE A 151 4.71 -1.25 -9.91
CA ILE A 151 3.79 -2.25 -10.50
C ILE A 151 4.17 -3.68 -10.12
N GLU A 152 5.46 -4.00 -10.02
CA GLU A 152 5.91 -5.34 -9.65
C GLU A 152 5.48 -5.72 -8.22
N ARG A 153 5.58 -4.78 -7.27
CA ARG A 153 5.07 -4.99 -5.91
C ARG A 153 3.56 -5.11 -5.89
N LYS A 154 2.84 -4.28 -6.65
CA LYS A 154 1.38 -4.38 -6.79
C LYS A 154 0.97 -5.77 -7.30
N ARG A 155 1.62 -6.25 -8.36
CA ARG A 155 1.38 -7.59 -8.91
C ARG A 155 1.66 -8.68 -7.89
N ALA A 156 2.76 -8.59 -7.15
CA ALA A 156 3.13 -9.56 -6.13
C ALA A 156 2.11 -9.61 -4.98
N LEU A 157 1.66 -8.43 -4.48
CA LEU A 157 0.64 -8.34 -3.44
C LEU A 157 -0.69 -8.93 -3.90
N LEU A 158 -1.14 -8.58 -5.11
CA LEU A 158 -2.39 -9.12 -5.67
C LEU A 158 -2.31 -10.63 -5.92
N SER A 159 -1.16 -11.14 -6.35
CA SER A 159 -0.93 -12.58 -6.52
C SER A 159 -0.94 -13.30 -5.18
N LEU A 160 -0.34 -12.72 -4.15
CA LEU A 160 -0.38 -13.25 -2.79
C LEU A 160 -1.83 -13.36 -2.28
N GLU A 161 -2.65 -12.36 -2.57
CA GLU A 161 -4.06 -12.33 -2.19
C GLU A 161 -4.97 -13.21 -3.07
N GLY A 162 -4.44 -13.84 -4.11
CA GLY A 162 -5.22 -14.64 -5.05
C GLY A 162 -6.16 -13.83 -5.93
N ALA A 163 -5.97 -12.52 -6.02
CA ALA A 163 -6.78 -11.64 -6.84
C ALA A 163 -6.62 -11.94 -8.33
N ARG A 164 -7.74 -11.94 -9.08
CA ARG A 164 -7.73 -12.17 -10.53
C ARG A 164 -7.66 -10.83 -11.25
N PHE A 165 -6.53 -10.52 -11.84
CA PHE A 165 -6.32 -9.33 -12.68
C PHE A 165 -5.81 -9.72 -14.08
N GLN A 166 -6.01 -8.83 -15.05
CA GLN A 166 -5.52 -9.09 -16.41
C GLN A 166 -3.99 -9.01 -16.44
N ARG A 167 -3.34 -10.06 -16.91
CA ARG A 167 -1.88 -10.13 -17.13
C ARG A 167 -1.45 -9.44 -18.43
N GLY A 168 -2.17 -8.40 -18.85
CA GLY A 168 -2.21 -7.85 -20.20
C GLY A 168 -0.98 -7.17 -20.78
N GLU A 169 0.26 -7.33 -20.26
CA GLU A 169 1.39 -6.57 -20.79
C GLU A 169 2.59 -7.39 -21.29
N ARG A 170 2.55 -8.72 -21.27
CA ARG A 170 3.65 -9.49 -21.86
C ARG A 170 3.60 -9.54 -23.39
N HIS A 171 2.47 -9.25 -24.03
CA HIS A 171 2.33 -9.34 -25.48
C HIS A 171 2.85 -8.10 -26.23
N ALA A 172 2.84 -6.93 -25.61
CA ALA A 172 3.33 -5.71 -26.27
C ALA A 172 4.86 -5.64 -26.35
N MET A 173 5.58 -6.22 -25.39
CA MET A 173 7.05 -6.24 -25.42
C MET A 173 7.64 -7.29 -26.38
N GLN A 174 6.94 -8.39 -26.63
CA GLN A 174 7.42 -9.42 -27.57
C GLN A 174 7.19 -9.05 -29.05
N GLN A 175 6.21 -8.20 -29.36
CA GLN A 175 5.99 -7.72 -30.72
C GLN A 175 6.92 -6.57 -31.13
N SER A 176 7.56 -5.88 -30.16
CA SER A 176 8.53 -4.81 -30.45
C SER A 176 9.95 -5.31 -30.72
N LEU A 177 10.22 -6.60 -30.54
CA LEU A 177 11.54 -7.22 -30.78
C LEU A 177 11.58 -8.13 -32.03
N ALA A 178 10.53 -8.10 -32.85
CA ALA A 178 10.42 -8.92 -34.06
C ALA A 178 10.57 -8.09 -35.36
N PHE A 179 11.49 -7.08 -35.33
CA PHE A 179 11.99 -6.43 -36.55
C PHE A 179 13.49 -6.28 -36.49
#